data_46e49d5b3099e4a95b98ee2a2ca3d7f1
#
_entry.id   46e49d5b3099e4a95b98ee2a2ca3d7f1
#
_cell.length_a   1.000
_cell.length_b   1.000
_cell.length_c   1.000
_cell.angle_alpha   90.00
_cell.angle_beta   90.00
_cell.angle_gamma   90.00
#
_symmetry.space_group_name_H-M   'P 1'
#
loop_
_entity.id
_entity.type
_entity.pdbx_description
1 polymer ?
#
loop_
_entity_poly.entity_id
_entity_poly.type
_entity_poly.pdbx_seq_one_letter_code
_entity_poly.pdbx_strand_id
1 'polypeptide(L)'
;MQYVGMPYSWEDFYYKGFEEIIREFRYPVSQEIVEKSVQTLKEFNPRINYREIEYSAEYIFTKVLEHWHIDIPMQSCIEAFWSGLRLKAEIYPDTINVLQKLKEKDYTIAALTDLPSAMPDEIFRRDIAELLSCFDYYVSSSVAGYRKPNYKGLQMIAERFSFPIAKLIFIGDEEKDRRTAINANCKFIWVQHTEKNKGSIDSLYELLQVLE
;
A
#
# COMPACT_ATOMS: atom_id res chain seq x y z
N MET A 1 8.16 -6.20 1.89
CA MET A 1 6.91 -6.99 1.81
C MET A 1 6.33 -6.88 0.41
N GLN A 2 5.84 -7.98 -0.12
CA GLN A 2 5.17 -8.03 -1.42
C GLN A 2 3.93 -8.92 -1.33
N TYR A 3 2.95 -8.66 -2.21
CA TYR A 3 1.89 -9.62 -2.44
C TYR A 3 2.33 -10.63 -3.49
N VAL A 4 2.18 -11.91 -3.18
CA VAL A 4 2.51 -13.03 -4.09
C VAL A 4 1.24 -13.68 -4.65
N GLY A 5 1.41 -14.44 -5.71
CA GLY A 5 0.29 -15.10 -6.40
C GLY A 5 -0.53 -14.13 -7.25
N MET A 6 0.00 -12.93 -7.50
CA MET A 6 -0.64 -11.96 -8.37
C MET A 6 -0.62 -12.48 -9.82
N PRO A 7 -1.76 -12.47 -10.53
CA PRO A 7 -1.77 -12.76 -11.96
C PRO A 7 -1.02 -11.66 -12.73
N TYR A 8 -0.78 -11.95 -14.02
CA TYR A 8 -0.05 -11.05 -14.91
C TYR A 8 -0.73 -9.70 -15.16
N SER A 9 -2.03 -9.57 -14.87
CA SER A 9 -2.76 -8.31 -14.99
C SER A 9 -3.63 -8.01 -13.78
N TRP A 10 -3.74 -6.73 -13.39
CA TRP A 10 -4.68 -6.27 -12.38
C TRP A 10 -6.14 -6.50 -12.77
N GLU A 11 -6.42 -6.55 -14.05
CA GLU A 11 -7.76 -6.76 -14.60
C GLU A 11 -8.31 -8.13 -14.22
N ASP A 12 -7.51 -9.19 -14.37
CA ASP A 12 -7.89 -10.55 -13.97
C ASP A 12 -8.18 -10.64 -12.46
N PHE A 13 -7.49 -9.83 -11.66
CA PHE A 13 -7.75 -9.71 -10.23
C PHE A 13 -9.10 -9.10 -9.95
N TYR A 14 -9.42 -8.00 -10.60
CA TYR A 14 -10.67 -7.29 -10.36
C TYR A 14 -11.87 -8.18 -10.66
N TYR A 15 -11.83 -8.97 -11.73
CA TYR A 15 -12.88 -9.94 -12.03
C TYR A 15 -13.12 -10.91 -10.88
N LYS A 16 -12.07 -11.49 -10.29
CA LYS A 16 -12.19 -12.41 -9.16
C LYS A 16 -12.86 -11.77 -7.94
N GLY A 17 -12.56 -10.52 -7.67
CA GLY A 17 -13.20 -9.78 -6.58
C GLY A 17 -14.69 -9.60 -6.82
N PHE A 18 -15.10 -9.23 -8.03
CA PHE A 18 -16.52 -9.09 -8.37
C PHE A 18 -17.26 -10.42 -8.41
N GLU A 19 -16.63 -11.48 -8.92
CA GLU A 19 -17.18 -12.85 -8.87
C GLU A 19 -17.43 -13.28 -7.43
N GLU A 20 -16.56 -12.90 -6.49
CA GLU A 20 -16.75 -13.23 -5.09
C GLU A 20 -17.97 -12.49 -4.48
N ILE A 21 -18.17 -11.21 -4.80
CA ILE A 21 -19.39 -10.48 -4.39
C ILE A 21 -20.64 -11.20 -4.91
N ILE A 22 -20.66 -11.56 -6.21
CA ILE A 22 -21.78 -12.28 -6.82
C ILE A 22 -22.02 -13.61 -6.11
N ARG A 23 -20.97 -14.37 -5.84
CA ARG A 23 -21.03 -15.70 -5.21
C ARG A 23 -21.52 -15.63 -3.77
N GLU A 24 -20.95 -14.72 -2.97
CA GLU A 24 -21.24 -14.61 -1.54
C GLU A 24 -22.68 -14.18 -1.29
N PHE A 25 -23.12 -13.16 -2.02
CA PHE A 25 -24.48 -12.61 -1.84
C PHE A 25 -25.52 -13.21 -2.78
N ARG A 26 -25.12 -14.16 -3.66
CA ARG A 26 -25.99 -14.76 -4.67
C ARG A 26 -26.73 -13.71 -5.51
N TYR A 27 -26.06 -12.62 -5.79
CA TYR A 27 -26.61 -11.46 -6.46
C TYR A 27 -26.35 -11.55 -7.99
N PRO A 28 -27.40 -11.76 -8.82
CA PRO A 28 -27.22 -11.91 -10.25
C PRO A 28 -26.86 -10.56 -10.89
N VAL A 29 -25.68 -10.49 -11.49
CA VAL A 29 -25.19 -9.33 -12.25
C VAL A 29 -24.79 -9.77 -13.64
N SER A 30 -25.15 -9.01 -14.67
CA SER A 30 -24.73 -9.32 -16.03
C SER A 30 -23.23 -9.10 -16.22
N GLN A 31 -22.63 -9.86 -17.14
CA GLN A 31 -21.22 -9.73 -17.49
C GLN A 31 -20.88 -8.28 -17.91
N GLU A 32 -21.76 -7.60 -18.64
CA GLU A 32 -21.57 -6.21 -19.05
C GLU A 32 -21.41 -5.25 -17.86
N ILE A 33 -22.20 -5.46 -16.79
CA ILE A 33 -22.10 -4.64 -15.57
C ILE A 33 -20.79 -4.91 -14.85
N VAL A 34 -20.35 -6.18 -14.76
CA VAL A 34 -19.06 -6.54 -14.18
C VAL A 34 -17.91 -5.88 -14.96
N GLU A 35 -17.96 -5.92 -16.29
CA GLU A 35 -16.96 -5.27 -17.15
C GLU A 35 -16.89 -3.76 -16.91
N LYS A 36 -18.03 -3.07 -16.79
CA LYS A 36 -18.08 -1.65 -16.44
C LYS A 36 -17.42 -1.40 -15.06
N SER A 37 -17.70 -2.24 -14.08
CA SER A 37 -17.10 -2.12 -12.75
C SER A 37 -15.58 -2.30 -12.79
N VAL A 38 -15.08 -3.28 -13.55
CA VAL A 38 -13.64 -3.48 -13.77
C VAL A 38 -13.02 -2.24 -14.41
N GLN A 39 -13.63 -1.67 -15.46
CA GLN A 39 -13.10 -0.47 -16.11
C GLN A 39 -13.11 0.73 -15.16
N THR A 40 -14.18 0.94 -14.41
CA THR A 40 -14.24 2.01 -13.40
C THR A 40 -13.15 1.85 -12.34
N LEU A 41 -12.93 0.62 -11.83
CA LEU A 41 -11.88 0.39 -10.85
C LEU A 41 -10.47 0.61 -11.43
N LYS A 42 -10.24 0.31 -12.71
CA LYS A 42 -8.99 0.62 -13.42
C LYS A 42 -8.71 2.13 -13.47
N GLU A 43 -9.75 2.96 -13.62
CA GLU A 43 -9.60 4.42 -13.61
C GLU A 43 -9.04 4.93 -12.27
N PHE A 44 -9.35 4.25 -11.17
CA PHE A 44 -8.80 4.55 -9.85
C PHE A 44 -7.41 3.93 -9.58
N ASN A 45 -6.87 3.14 -10.49
CA ASN A 45 -5.55 2.55 -10.31
C ASN A 45 -4.45 3.60 -10.60
N PRO A 46 -3.64 4.02 -9.60
CA PRO A 46 -2.64 5.07 -9.78
C PRO A 46 -1.45 4.63 -10.65
N ARG A 47 -1.32 3.36 -10.98
CA ARG A 47 -0.35 2.85 -11.96
C ARG A 47 -0.83 3.05 -13.40
N ILE A 48 -2.13 3.23 -13.60
CA ILE A 48 -2.76 3.50 -14.90
C ILE A 48 -3.03 5.01 -15.02
N ASN A 49 -3.73 5.57 -14.04
CA ASN A 49 -4.08 6.98 -13.97
C ASN A 49 -3.42 7.61 -12.74
N TYR A 50 -2.30 8.25 -12.95
CA TYR A 50 -1.54 8.88 -11.87
C TYR A 50 -2.38 9.86 -11.05
N ARG A 51 -2.27 9.76 -9.73
CA ARG A 51 -2.87 10.69 -8.77
C ARG A 51 -2.09 10.74 -7.47
N GLU A 52 -2.11 11.88 -6.80
CA GLU A 52 -1.52 12.05 -5.46
C GLU A 52 -2.58 12.07 -4.35
N ILE A 53 -3.84 12.37 -4.68
CA ILE A 53 -4.93 12.32 -3.71
C ILE A 53 -5.34 10.87 -3.51
N GLU A 54 -5.51 10.47 -2.25
CA GLU A 54 -6.09 9.17 -1.93
C GLU A 54 -7.61 9.26 -1.83
N TYR A 55 -8.28 8.27 -2.37
CA TYR A 55 -9.73 8.11 -2.24
C TYR A 55 -10.03 6.93 -1.31
N SER A 56 -11.05 7.08 -0.46
CA SER A 56 -11.47 5.99 0.41
C SER A 56 -12.02 4.79 -0.40
N ALA A 57 -11.95 3.61 0.20
CA ALA A 57 -12.50 2.40 -0.40
C ALA A 57 -13.99 2.57 -0.70
N GLU A 58 -14.74 3.16 0.21
CA GLU A 58 -16.19 3.40 0.08
C GLU A 58 -16.48 4.34 -1.09
N TYR A 59 -15.70 5.42 -1.25
CA TYR A 59 -15.88 6.34 -2.38
C TYR A 59 -15.66 5.61 -3.71
N ILE A 60 -14.58 4.84 -3.81
CA ILE A 60 -14.27 4.11 -5.05
C ILE A 60 -15.36 3.07 -5.32
N PHE A 61 -15.73 2.27 -4.31
CA PHE A 61 -16.77 1.24 -4.49
C PHE A 61 -18.15 1.81 -4.78
N THR A 62 -18.49 3.01 -4.27
CA THR A 62 -19.72 3.70 -4.66
C THR A 62 -19.76 3.95 -6.17
N LYS A 63 -18.62 4.31 -6.78
CA LYS A 63 -18.53 4.49 -8.24
C LYS A 63 -18.51 3.16 -9.00
N VAL A 64 -17.77 2.21 -8.49
CA VAL A 64 -17.58 0.88 -9.11
C VAL A 64 -18.88 0.07 -9.15
N LEU A 65 -19.71 0.16 -8.12
CA LEU A 65 -20.97 -0.57 -7.99
C LEU A 65 -22.21 0.27 -8.39
N GLU A 66 -22.05 1.43 -9.01
CA GLU A 66 -23.13 2.35 -9.33
C GLU A 66 -24.29 1.69 -10.13
N HIS A 67 -23.97 0.72 -10.98
CA HIS A 67 -24.96 0.03 -11.82
C HIS A 67 -25.46 -1.30 -11.25
N TRP A 68 -25.04 -1.66 -10.03
CA TRP A 68 -25.40 -2.97 -9.47
C TRP A 68 -26.78 -2.98 -8.80
N HIS A 69 -27.31 -1.80 -8.41
CA HIS A 69 -28.59 -1.68 -7.68
C HIS A 69 -28.68 -2.59 -6.45
N ILE A 70 -27.54 -2.78 -5.77
CA ILE A 70 -27.38 -3.76 -4.70
C ILE A 70 -27.88 -3.18 -3.36
N ASP A 71 -28.70 -3.95 -2.64
CA ASP A 71 -29.13 -3.64 -1.26
C ASP A 71 -28.31 -4.45 -0.25
N ILE A 72 -26.99 -4.28 -0.33
CA ILE A 72 -26.01 -4.91 0.56
C ILE A 72 -25.14 -3.81 1.15
N PRO A 73 -24.79 -3.86 2.44
CA PRO A 73 -23.90 -2.87 3.02
C PRO A 73 -22.58 -2.77 2.23
N MET A 74 -22.18 -1.55 1.90
CA MET A 74 -20.97 -1.29 1.09
C MET A 74 -19.73 -1.97 1.68
N GLN A 75 -19.58 -1.94 3.00
CA GLN A 75 -18.48 -2.60 3.69
C GLN A 75 -18.43 -4.10 3.41
N SER A 76 -19.60 -4.78 3.37
CA SER A 76 -19.66 -6.21 3.06
C SER A 76 -19.25 -6.50 1.61
N CYS A 77 -19.62 -5.63 0.67
CA CYS A 77 -19.18 -5.75 -0.72
C CYS A 77 -17.66 -5.58 -0.84
N ILE A 78 -17.07 -4.61 -0.12
CA ILE A 78 -15.63 -4.37 -0.09
C ILE A 78 -14.90 -5.59 0.49
N GLU A 79 -15.37 -6.13 1.62
CA GLU A 79 -14.78 -7.30 2.25
C GLU A 79 -14.85 -8.54 1.36
N ALA A 80 -16.00 -8.80 0.73
CA ALA A 80 -16.16 -9.90 -0.23
C ALA A 80 -15.19 -9.73 -1.42
N PHE A 81 -15.11 -8.54 -2.00
CA PHE A 81 -14.18 -8.26 -3.10
C PHE A 81 -12.74 -8.62 -2.74
N TRP A 82 -12.23 -8.11 -1.62
CA TRP A 82 -10.84 -8.34 -1.21
C TRP A 82 -10.61 -9.80 -0.80
N SER A 83 -11.60 -10.48 -0.23
CA SER A 83 -11.49 -11.91 0.09
C SER A 83 -11.37 -12.77 -1.18
N GLY A 84 -12.09 -12.38 -2.25
CA GLY A 84 -12.03 -13.07 -3.56
C GLY A 84 -10.68 -12.99 -4.24
N LEU A 85 -9.91 -11.94 -3.98
CA LEU A 85 -8.58 -11.78 -4.55
C LEU A 85 -7.56 -12.77 -3.97
N ARG A 86 -7.79 -13.30 -2.78
CA ARG A 86 -6.92 -14.27 -2.09
C ARG A 86 -5.45 -13.84 -2.07
N LEU A 87 -5.21 -12.55 -1.89
CA LEU A 87 -3.86 -12.01 -1.80
C LEU A 87 -3.14 -12.60 -0.60
N LYS A 88 -1.87 -12.95 -0.79
CA LYS A 88 -0.99 -13.40 0.28
C LYS A 88 0.17 -12.41 0.40
N ALA A 89 0.28 -11.77 1.55
CA ALA A 89 1.42 -10.94 1.86
C ALA A 89 2.61 -11.83 2.26
N GLU A 90 3.77 -11.58 1.67
CA GLU A 90 5.02 -12.21 2.07
C GLU A 90 6.01 -11.15 2.53
N ILE A 91 6.51 -11.33 3.76
CA ILE A 91 7.53 -10.48 4.34
C ILE A 91 8.89 -11.01 3.89
N TYR A 92 9.77 -10.12 3.42
CA TYR A 92 11.14 -10.55 3.09
C TYR A 92 11.84 -11.11 4.34
N PRO A 93 12.59 -12.22 4.20
CA PRO A 93 13.12 -12.97 5.35
C PRO A 93 13.99 -12.17 6.33
N ASP A 94 14.68 -11.13 5.83
CA ASP A 94 15.58 -10.29 6.62
C ASP A 94 14.87 -9.14 7.34
N THR A 95 13.64 -8.80 6.93
CA THR A 95 12.96 -7.56 7.36
C THR A 95 12.81 -7.46 8.88
N ILE A 96 12.19 -8.46 9.49
CA ILE A 96 11.90 -8.41 10.94
C ILE A 96 13.19 -8.34 11.76
N ASN A 97 14.19 -9.15 11.40
CA ASN A 97 15.48 -9.17 12.09
C ASN A 97 16.20 -7.82 12.01
N VAL A 98 16.21 -7.19 10.83
CA VAL A 98 16.84 -5.87 10.66
C VAL A 98 16.09 -4.80 11.46
N LEU A 99 14.77 -4.79 11.42
CA LEU A 99 13.97 -3.83 12.20
C LEU A 99 14.21 -4.00 13.71
N GLN A 100 14.28 -5.24 14.22
CA GLN A 100 14.61 -5.51 15.61
C GLN A 100 15.99 -4.99 15.99
N LYS A 101 17.03 -5.24 15.18
CA LYS A 101 18.38 -4.72 15.42
C LYS A 101 18.45 -3.19 15.39
N LEU A 102 17.66 -2.53 14.55
CA LEU A 102 17.56 -1.08 14.57
C LEU A 102 16.90 -0.58 15.87
N LYS A 103 15.89 -1.28 16.37
CA LYS A 103 15.28 -0.97 17.67
C LYS A 103 16.27 -1.16 18.82
N GLU A 104 17.09 -2.21 18.80
CA GLU A 104 18.15 -2.44 19.79
C GLU A 104 19.22 -1.33 19.80
N LYS A 105 19.37 -0.62 18.67
CA LYS A 105 20.24 0.57 18.52
C LYS A 105 19.50 1.89 18.78
N ASP A 106 18.32 1.85 19.41
CA ASP A 106 17.48 3.02 19.76
C ASP A 106 16.98 3.85 18.55
N TYR A 107 16.91 3.24 17.35
CA TYR A 107 16.27 3.93 16.22
C TYR A 107 14.75 3.97 16.39
N THR A 108 14.18 5.14 16.13
CA THR A 108 12.73 5.29 15.93
C THR A 108 12.36 4.93 14.51
N ILE A 109 11.45 3.97 14.35
CA ILE A 109 11.12 3.39 13.05
C ILE A 109 9.65 3.66 12.72
N ALA A 110 9.40 4.23 11.56
CA ALA A 110 8.05 4.42 11.04
C ALA A 110 7.89 3.82 9.65
N ALA A 111 6.66 3.39 9.34
CA ALA A 111 6.32 2.92 8.01
C ALA A 111 5.41 3.92 7.28
N LEU A 112 5.70 4.16 6.00
CA LEU A 112 4.84 4.88 5.06
C LEU A 112 4.53 4.00 3.87
N THR A 113 3.25 3.74 3.61
CA THR A 113 2.83 2.87 2.50
C THR A 113 1.68 3.46 1.70
N ASP A 114 1.69 3.23 0.38
CA ASP A 114 0.51 3.43 -0.45
C ASP A 114 -0.31 2.13 -0.49
N LEU A 115 -1.58 2.23 -0.15
CA LEU A 115 -2.49 1.09 -0.24
C LEU A 115 -2.81 0.75 -1.70
N PRO A 116 -3.09 -0.52 -2.04
CA PRO A 116 -3.81 -0.83 -3.27
C PRO A 116 -5.09 0.00 -3.37
N SER A 117 -5.45 0.44 -4.58
CA SER A 117 -6.67 1.23 -4.77
C SER A 117 -7.89 0.51 -4.24
N ALA A 118 -8.72 1.22 -3.50
CA ALA A 118 -9.94 0.70 -2.88
C ALA A 118 -9.72 -0.38 -1.79
N MET A 119 -8.47 -0.56 -1.31
CA MET A 119 -8.22 -1.43 -0.16
C MET A 119 -8.41 -0.64 1.15
N PRO A 120 -9.28 -1.10 2.05
CA PRO A 120 -9.35 -0.55 3.40
C PRO A 120 -8.04 -0.72 4.16
N ASP A 121 -7.68 0.26 4.99
CA ASP A 121 -6.45 0.21 5.79
C ASP A 121 -6.43 -0.99 6.74
N GLU A 122 -7.60 -1.37 7.27
CA GLU A 122 -7.76 -2.50 8.18
C GLU A 122 -7.40 -3.83 7.53
N ILE A 123 -7.76 -4.03 6.25
CA ILE A 123 -7.39 -5.23 5.50
C ILE A 123 -5.88 -5.29 5.33
N PHE A 124 -5.26 -4.18 4.89
CA PHE A 124 -3.82 -4.12 4.72
C PHE A 124 -3.08 -4.33 6.05
N ARG A 125 -3.52 -3.70 7.13
CA ARG A 125 -2.92 -3.85 8.47
C ARG A 125 -2.99 -5.30 8.98
N ARG A 126 -4.08 -6.01 8.70
CA ARG A 126 -4.20 -7.43 9.01
C ARG A 126 -3.15 -8.25 8.25
N ASP A 127 -2.93 -7.93 6.99
CA ASP A 127 -1.97 -8.64 6.14
C ASP A 127 -0.51 -8.42 6.55
N ILE A 128 -0.20 -7.27 7.20
CA ILE A 128 1.13 -6.93 7.70
C ILE A 128 1.22 -6.96 9.24
N ALA A 129 0.29 -7.62 9.93
CA ALA A 129 0.17 -7.56 11.39
C ALA A 129 1.50 -7.89 12.11
N GLU A 130 2.27 -8.84 11.59
CA GLU A 130 3.58 -9.21 12.14
C GLU A 130 4.60 -8.07 12.08
N LEU A 131 4.56 -7.26 11.01
CA LEU A 131 5.45 -6.10 10.86
C LEU A 131 5.03 -4.90 11.72
N LEU A 132 3.74 -4.75 12.00
CA LEU A 132 3.25 -3.57 12.72
C LEU A 132 3.89 -3.40 14.09
N SER A 133 4.21 -4.49 14.77
CA SER A 133 4.90 -4.47 16.07
C SER A 133 6.34 -3.94 16.02
N CYS A 134 6.95 -3.93 14.82
CA CYS A 134 8.30 -3.43 14.61
C CYS A 134 8.34 -1.91 14.41
N PHE A 135 7.20 -1.26 14.19
CA PHE A 135 7.12 0.18 13.93
C PHE A 135 6.61 0.95 15.15
N ASP A 136 7.22 2.10 15.42
CA ASP A 136 6.73 3.05 16.42
C ASP A 136 5.55 3.87 15.89
N TYR A 137 5.43 3.98 14.57
CA TYR A 137 4.32 4.62 13.90
C TYR A 137 4.13 4.08 12.48
N TYR A 138 2.88 3.97 12.07
CA TYR A 138 2.48 3.51 10.74
C TYR A 138 1.54 4.54 10.12
N VAL A 139 1.82 4.91 8.87
CA VAL A 139 1.01 5.81 8.05
C VAL A 139 0.75 5.16 6.71
N SER A 140 -0.53 4.98 6.37
CA SER A 140 -0.94 4.62 5.02
C SER A 140 -1.35 5.84 4.20
N SER A 141 -1.44 5.68 2.88
CA SER A 141 -1.98 6.73 2.01
C SER A 141 -3.41 7.10 2.38
N SER A 142 -4.21 6.15 2.87
CA SER A 142 -5.58 6.42 3.36
C SER A 142 -5.58 7.34 4.58
N VAL A 143 -4.68 7.10 5.55
CA VAL A 143 -4.52 7.95 6.73
C VAL A 143 -3.96 9.32 6.38
N ALA A 144 -3.01 9.37 5.45
CA ALA A 144 -2.40 10.63 5.01
C ALA A 144 -3.33 11.47 4.11
N GLY A 145 -4.32 10.85 3.45
CA GLY A 145 -5.14 11.46 2.40
C GLY A 145 -4.39 11.67 1.08
N TYR A 146 -3.13 11.26 1.02
CA TYR A 146 -2.23 11.45 -0.12
C TYR A 146 -1.36 10.22 -0.35
N ARG A 147 -1.03 10.02 -1.63
CA ARG A 147 -0.14 8.98 -2.12
C ARG A 147 1.25 9.56 -2.42
N LYS A 148 2.27 8.74 -2.34
CA LYS A 148 3.60 9.09 -2.83
C LYS A 148 3.54 9.42 -4.34
N PRO A 149 4.24 10.44 -4.83
CA PRO A 149 5.34 11.16 -4.21
C PRO A 149 4.95 12.40 -3.36
N ASN A 150 3.68 12.56 -2.97
CA ASN A 150 3.33 13.59 -2.00
C ASN A 150 4.00 13.27 -0.66
N TYR A 151 4.61 14.26 -0.02
CA TYR A 151 5.37 14.06 1.21
C TYR A 151 4.53 14.17 2.50
N LYS A 152 3.20 14.31 2.38
CA LYS A 152 2.30 14.49 3.54
C LYS A 152 2.45 13.37 4.59
N GLY A 153 2.61 12.12 4.14
CA GLY A 153 2.85 11.00 5.05
C GLY A 153 4.16 11.13 5.85
N LEU A 154 5.25 11.59 5.22
CA LEU A 154 6.51 11.87 5.93
C LEU A 154 6.38 13.05 6.88
N GLN A 155 5.60 14.07 6.50
CA GLN A 155 5.30 15.19 7.37
C GLN A 155 4.58 14.73 8.65
N MET A 156 3.55 13.87 8.52
CA MET A 156 2.83 13.32 9.68
C MET A 156 3.75 12.49 10.59
N ILE A 157 4.68 11.74 10.03
CA ILE A 157 5.68 10.99 10.79
C ILE A 157 6.60 11.95 11.57
N ALA A 158 7.10 12.98 10.90
CA ALA A 158 7.95 14.00 11.52
C ALA A 158 7.23 14.72 12.67
N GLU A 159 5.98 15.13 12.44
CA GLU A 159 5.13 15.78 13.44
C GLU A 159 4.86 14.86 14.65
N ARG A 160 4.58 13.57 14.41
CA ARG A 160 4.32 12.57 15.46
C ARG A 160 5.46 12.45 16.47
N PHE A 161 6.70 12.55 15.99
CA PHE A 161 7.90 12.43 16.81
C PHE A 161 8.53 13.78 17.17
N SER A 162 7.90 14.88 16.80
CA SER A 162 8.47 16.25 16.98
C SER A 162 9.88 16.37 16.40
N PHE A 163 10.11 15.75 15.22
CA PHE A 163 11.40 15.67 14.57
C PHE A 163 11.42 16.45 13.27
N PRO A 164 12.51 17.17 12.93
CA PRO A 164 12.60 17.89 11.66
C PRO A 164 12.51 16.92 10.47
N ILE A 165 11.59 17.15 9.54
CA ILE A 165 11.38 16.28 8.37
C ILE A 165 12.68 16.09 7.56
N ALA A 166 13.50 17.13 7.42
CA ALA A 166 14.77 17.08 6.70
C ALA A 166 15.83 16.13 7.33
N LYS A 167 15.62 15.71 8.59
CA LYS A 167 16.51 14.76 9.27
C LYS A 167 15.99 13.32 9.18
N LEU A 168 14.82 13.09 8.59
CA LEU A 168 14.36 11.73 8.32
C LEU A 168 15.28 11.05 7.30
N ILE A 169 15.42 9.74 7.42
CA ILE A 169 16.01 8.89 6.41
C ILE A 169 14.87 8.04 5.86
N PHE A 170 14.48 8.31 4.62
CA PHE A 170 13.45 7.54 3.95
C PHE A 170 14.10 6.41 3.13
N ILE A 171 13.61 5.19 3.32
CA ILE A 171 14.14 3.99 2.70
C ILE A 171 13.04 3.42 1.82
N GLY A 172 13.34 3.12 0.57
CA GLY A 172 12.34 2.65 -0.38
C GLY A 172 12.95 2.00 -1.62
N ASP A 173 12.11 1.37 -2.41
CA ASP A 173 12.46 0.56 -3.59
C ASP A 173 11.80 1.06 -4.90
N GLU A 174 10.96 2.08 -4.82
CA GLU A 174 10.30 2.66 -6.00
C GLU A 174 10.71 4.12 -6.24
N GLU A 175 10.69 4.54 -7.48
CA GLU A 175 11.01 5.93 -7.87
C GLU A 175 10.10 6.95 -7.17
N LYS A 176 8.84 6.60 -6.90
CA LYS A 176 7.94 7.46 -6.13
C LYS A 176 8.43 7.69 -4.69
N ASP A 177 9.13 6.70 -4.08
CA ASP A 177 9.72 6.84 -2.74
C ASP A 177 10.86 7.87 -2.76
N ARG A 178 11.76 7.73 -3.75
CA ARG A 178 12.85 8.70 -3.96
C ARG A 178 12.31 10.12 -4.17
N ARG A 179 11.28 10.27 -5.01
CA ARG A 179 10.64 11.56 -5.24
C ARG A 179 9.95 12.11 -3.99
N THR A 180 9.37 11.24 -3.16
CA THR A 180 8.79 11.65 -1.87
C THR A 180 9.86 12.23 -0.94
N ALA A 181 11.03 11.59 -0.85
CA ALA A 181 12.14 12.09 -0.06
C ALA A 181 12.67 13.45 -0.58
N ILE A 182 12.79 13.61 -1.91
CA ILE A 182 13.18 14.87 -2.54
C ILE A 182 12.17 15.97 -2.19
N ASN A 183 10.87 15.70 -2.33
CA ASN A 183 9.81 16.64 -2.03
C ASN A 183 9.77 17.03 -0.54
N ALA A 184 10.15 16.10 0.35
CA ALA A 184 10.29 16.32 1.79
C ALA A 184 11.62 16.96 2.18
N ASN A 185 12.57 17.10 1.24
CA ASN A 185 13.95 17.52 1.49
C ASN A 185 14.64 16.67 2.58
N CYS A 186 14.44 15.34 2.57
CA CYS A 186 15.06 14.41 3.50
C CYS A 186 15.99 13.43 2.77
N LYS A 187 16.84 12.72 3.55
CA LYS A 187 17.77 11.71 2.99
C LYS A 187 16.99 10.53 2.46
N PHE A 188 17.42 9.98 1.31
CA PHE A 188 16.88 8.77 0.73
C PHE A 188 17.94 7.67 0.64
N ILE A 189 17.56 6.45 0.98
CA ILE A 189 18.34 5.24 0.74
C ILE A 189 17.52 4.32 -0.15
N TRP A 190 18.09 3.95 -1.28
CA TRP A 190 17.47 3.05 -2.24
C TRP A 190 17.76 1.60 -1.88
N VAL A 191 16.72 0.79 -1.71
CA VAL A 191 16.84 -0.66 -1.57
C VAL A 191 16.53 -1.30 -2.92
N GLN A 192 17.48 -2.03 -3.49
CA GLN A 192 17.28 -2.73 -4.74
C GLN A 192 17.52 -4.22 -4.58
N HIS A 193 16.55 -5.00 -5.02
CA HIS A 193 16.68 -6.46 -5.00
C HIS A 193 17.23 -7.04 -6.33
N THR A 194 17.45 -6.22 -7.37
CA THR A 194 17.74 -6.74 -8.74
C THR A 194 18.83 -6.03 -9.53
N GLU A 195 19.14 -4.75 -9.31
CA GLU A 195 20.21 -4.04 -10.03
C GLU A 195 20.87 -2.94 -9.17
N LYS A 196 22.23 -2.87 -9.20
CA LYS A 196 22.98 -1.89 -8.42
C LYS A 196 22.93 -0.51 -9.04
N ASN A 197 22.21 0.41 -8.43
CA ASN A 197 22.44 1.83 -8.63
C ASN A 197 23.46 2.36 -7.62
N LYS A 198 24.26 3.36 -8.03
CA LYS A 198 25.26 3.95 -7.15
C LYS A 198 24.61 4.52 -5.88
N GLY A 199 24.96 3.96 -4.71
CA GLY A 199 24.39 4.35 -3.42
C GLY A 199 23.13 3.58 -2.98
N SER A 200 22.77 2.49 -3.69
CA SER A 200 21.74 1.55 -3.25
C SER A 200 22.31 0.47 -2.33
N ILE A 201 21.45 -0.09 -1.48
CA ILE A 201 21.71 -1.31 -0.72
C ILE A 201 20.99 -2.49 -1.36
N ASP A 202 21.63 -3.66 -1.40
CA ASP A 202 21.06 -4.87 -2.02
C ASP A 202 20.12 -5.61 -1.06
N SER A 203 20.25 -5.36 0.23
CA SER A 203 19.38 -5.94 1.27
C SER A 203 19.23 -4.97 2.44
N LEU A 204 18.20 -5.19 3.24
CA LEU A 204 18.02 -4.42 4.48
C LEU A 204 19.15 -4.63 5.49
N TYR A 205 19.90 -5.74 5.41
CA TYR A 205 21.08 -5.95 6.29
C TYR A 205 22.16 -4.91 6.09
N GLU A 206 22.38 -4.43 4.85
CA GLU A 206 23.37 -3.40 4.57
C GLU A 206 23.01 -2.07 5.24
N LEU A 207 21.72 -1.85 5.51
CA LEU A 207 21.25 -0.66 6.22
C LEU A 207 21.92 -0.51 7.60
N LEU A 208 22.16 -1.61 8.29
CA LEU A 208 22.84 -1.62 9.61
C LEU A 208 24.26 -1.06 9.54
N GLN A 209 24.93 -1.17 8.38
CA GLN A 209 26.27 -0.63 8.15
C GLN A 209 26.24 0.82 7.69
N VAL A 210 25.23 1.19 6.90
CA VAL A 210 25.10 2.56 6.34
C VAL A 210 24.65 3.57 7.39
N LEU A 211 24.00 3.10 8.47
CA LEU A 211 23.49 3.93 9.55
C LEU A 211 24.47 4.04 10.76
N GLU A 212 25.58 3.30 10.72
CA GLU A 212 26.70 3.48 11.66
C GLU A 212 27.51 4.75 11.33
#